data_e118232f72020459aac542770399ab43
#
_entry.id   e118232f72020459aac542770399ab43
#
_cell.length_a   1.000
_cell.length_b   1.000
_cell.length_c   1.000
_cell.angle_alpha   90.00
_cell.angle_beta   90.00
_cell.angle_gamma   90.00
#
_symmetry.space_group_name_H-M   'P 1'
#
loop_
_entity.id
_entity.type
_entity.pdbx_description
1 polymer ?
#
loop_
_entity_poly.entity_id
_entity_poly.type
_entity_poly.pdbx_seq_one_letter_code
_entity_poly.pdbx_strand_id
1 'polypeptide(L)'
;MKKIILLLLFGLLALSACGREMWLKGEVIGRETDENGNLSAIVIETETHGIVRFLIAEDTVVDQLNGEVTVEDFLENDAVYPVVSVYADANTKTFAPYEGEEGTLTYAAILIHLESSYETSTTIPIDGTTLTVQENGNDKRYKLEDGTLLLTESASTDSALQNVELQPLYNTFELLEQAYAAYKETENPANFEPFSVSQTTYLTAANEKVQYFETEFRLYTGKGNTTSDSTGIAVDRDTKTIIPTAELFTCPEDEIGTRLLALADLSDANRAAMESAFQLEYVIFLGDSIRIKFPENSLSTQPEAYVVYLEDTESVHALLHDWAIPK
;
A
#
# COMPACT_ATOMS: atom_id res chain seq x y z
N MET A 1 -18.10 43.19 -20.42
CA MET A 1 -18.48 41.90 -21.02
C MET A 1 -17.37 41.23 -21.84
N LYS A 2 -16.70 41.92 -22.79
CA LYS A 2 -15.64 41.27 -23.61
C LYS A 2 -14.43 40.69 -22.84
N LYS A 3 -14.02 41.30 -21.70
CA LYS A 3 -12.91 40.81 -20.86
C LYS A 3 -13.26 39.56 -20.04
N ILE A 4 -14.52 39.38 -19.65
CA ILE A 4 -14.99 38.20 -18.92
C ILE A 4 -15.11 36.99 -19.86
N ILE A 5 -15.51 37.19 -21.11
CA ILE A 5 -15.61 36.14 -22.12
C ILE A 5 -14.20 35.64 -22.48
N LEU A 6 -13.19 36.53 -22.54
CA LEU A 6 -11.80 36.13 -22.82
C LEU A 6 -11.20 35.31 -21.67
N LEU A 7 -11.48 35.64 -20.41
CA LEU A 7 -11.04 34.89 -19.24
C LEU A 7 -11.72 33.49 -19.15
N LEU A 8 -13.00 33.41 -19.53
CA LEU A 8 -13.72 32.14 -19.61
C LEU A 8 -13.20 31.24 -20.75
N LEU A 9 -12.83 31.85 -21.89
CA LEU A 9 -12.22 31.10 -23.01
C LEU A 9 -10.80 30.59 -22.64
N PHE A 10 -10.01 31.38 -21.92
CA PHE A 10 -8.69 30.93 -21.43
C PHE A 10 -8.82 29.85 -20.36
N GLY A 11 -9.80 29.96 -19.46
CA GLY A 11 -10.11 28.93 -18.47
C GLY A 11 -10.60 27.62 -19.11
N LEU A 12 -11.40 27.68 -20.17
CA LEU A 12 -11.86 26.51 -20.93
C LEU A 12 -10.73 25.87 -21.76
N LEU A 13 -9.81 26.67 -22.29
CA LEU A 13 -8.62 26.13 -22.99
C LEU A 13 -7.62 25.49 -22.01
N ALA A 14 -7.46 26.05 -20.80
CA ALA A 14 -6.64 25.44 -19.76
C ALA A 14 -7.27 24.12 -19.24
N LEU A 15 -8.59 24.04 -19.13
CA LEU A 15 -9.30 22.81 -18.74
C LEU A 15 -9.32 21.75 -19.85
N SER A 16 -9.25 22.15 -21.12
CA SER A 16 -9.13 21.18 -22.23
C SER A 16 -7.70 20.67 -22.46
N ALA A 17 -6.68 21.35 -21.92
CA ALA A 17 -5.31 20.86 -21.92
C ALA A 17 -5.05 19.80 -20.84
N CYS A 18 -5.82 19.77 -19.77
CA CYS A 18 -5.67 18.80 -18.67
C CYS A 18 -6.08 17.34 -19.00
N GLY A 19 -6.58 17.05 -20.19
CA GLY A 19 -7.00 15.72 -20.61
C GLY A 19 -6.02 14.96 -21.50
N ARG A 20 -4.82 15.52 -21.74
CA ARG A 20 -3.85 14.98 -22.72
C ARG A 20 -2.62 14.35 -22.13
N GLU A 21 -2.44 14.46 -20.83
CA GLU A 21 -1.22 14.06 -20.15
C GLU A 21 -1.55 12.98 -19.13
N MET A 22 -0.66 12.02 -18.99
CA MET A 22 -0.83 10.90 -18.08
C MET A 22 0.48 10.60 -17.35
N TRP A 23 0.35 10.19 -16.08
CA TRP A 23 1.44 9.65 -15.30
C TRP A 23 1.27 8.14 -15.18
N LEU A 24 2.31 7.38 -15.50
CA LEU A 24 2.39 5.95 -15.22
C LEU A 24 3.64 5.66 -14.43
N LYS A 25 3.46 4.94 -13.33
CA LYS A 25 4.56 4.46 -12.49
C LYS A 25 4.76 2.96 -12.74
N GLY A 26 6.00 2.54 -12.86
CA GLY A 26 6.34 1.14 -13.04
C GLY A 26 7.84 0.87 -12.94
N GLU A 27 8.19 -0.42 -12.91
CA GLU A 27 9.56 -0.91 -12.95
C GLU A 27 10.05 -0.95 -14.40
N VAL A 28 11.25 -0.44 -14.68
CA VAL A 28 11.85 -0.54 -16.00
C VAL A 28 12.29 -1.99 -16.24
N ILE A 29 11.63 -2.67 -17.17
CA ILE A 29 11.91 -4.04 -17.56
C ILE A 29 12.69 -4.14 -18.87
N GLY A 30 12.81 -3.04 -19.63
CA GLY A 30 13.54 -3.01 -20.88
C GLY A 30 14.00 -1.61 -21.25
N ARG A 31 15.12 -1.55 -21.99
CA ARG A 31 15.69 -0.33 -22.57
C ARG A 31 16.06 -0.60 -24.00
N GLU A 32 15.73 0.32 -24.89
CA GLU A 32 16.07 0.25 -26.29
C GLU A 32 16.99 1.42 -26.67
N THR A 33 17.97 1.15 -27.49
CA THR A 33 18.89 2.19 -28.03
C THR A 33 18.72 2.34 -29.52
N ASP A 34 19.00 3.54 -30.03
CA ASP A 34 19.09 3.82 -31.47
C ASP A 34 20.40 3.26 -32.10
N GLU A 35 20.56 3.46 -33.39
CA GLU A 35 21.75 3.02 -34.14
C GLU A 35 23.07 3.68 -33.65
N ASN A 36 22.97 4.77 -32.89
CA ASN A 36 24.11 5.50 -32.31
C ASN A 36 24.38 5.10 -30.84
N GLY A 37 23.55 4.22 -30.26
CA GLY A 37 23.64 3.80 -28.88
C GLY A 37 22.92 4.72 -27.87
N ASN A 38 22.19 5.76 -28.36
CA ASN A 38 21.40 6.59 -27.45
C ASN A 38 20.11 5.88 -27.03
N LEU A 39 19.65 6.12 -25.81
CA LEU A 39 18.38 5.60 -25.32
C LEU A 39 17.22 6.13 -26.18
N SER A 40 16.46 5.23 -26.80
CA SER A 40 15.36 5.57 -27.71
C SER A 40 13.99 5.18 -27.14
N ALA A 41 13.94 4.21 -26.23
CA ALA A 41 12.74 3.86 -25.52
C ALA A 41 13.05 3.15 -24.19
N ILE A 42 12.11 3.23 -23.25
CA ILE A 42 12.06 2.37 -22.07
C ILE A 42 10.75 1.59 -22.07
N VAL A 43 10.79 0.41 -21.48
CA VAL A 43 9.61 -0.42 -21.27
C VAL A 43 9.45 -0.61 -19.76
N ILE A 44 8.27 -0.30 -19.25
CA ILE A 44 7.97 -0.44 -17.83
C ILE A 44 6.81 -1.41 -17.63
N GLU A 45 6.87 -2.15 -16.54
CA GLU A 45 5.75 -2.93 -16.03
C GLU A 45 4.99 -2.10 -15.00
N THR A 46 3.70 -1.87 -15.26
CA THR A 46 2.83 -1.07 -14.41
C THR A 46 1.73 -1.94 -13.79
N GLU A 47 1.30 -1.61 -12.59
CA GLU A 47 0.20 -2.33 -11.92
C GLU A 47 -1.15 -2.21 -12.65
N THR A 48 -1.38 -1.11 -13.36
CA THR A 48 -2.70 -0.78 -13.92
C THR A 48 -2.83 -1.05 -15.40
N HIS A 49 -1.71 -1.04 -16.16
CA HIS A 49 -1.72 -1.14 -17.62
C HIS A 49 -0.86 -2.30 -18.14
N GLY A 50 -0.25 -3.11 -17.24
CA GLY A 50 0.72 -4.11 -17.62
C GLY A 50 1.96 -3.49 -18.26
N ILE A 51 2.49 -4.12 -19.29
CA ILE A 51 3.70 -3.67 -20.00
C ILE A 51 3.38 -2.46 -20.89
N VAL A 52 4.10 -1.36 -20.69
CA VAL A 52 3.95 -0.12 -21.43
C VAL A 52 5.32 0.36 -21.92
N ARG A 53 5.41 0.72 -23.19
CA ARG A 53 6.61 1.24 -23.83
C ARG A 53 6.54 2.77 -23.97
N PHE A 54 7.62 3.45 -23.65
CA PHE A 54 7.74 4.90 -23.76
C PHE A 54 8.87 5.28 -24.70
N LEU A 55 8.54 5.98 -25.78
CA LEU A 55 9.53 6.54 -26.72
C LEU A 55 10.18 7.76 -26.09
N ILE A 56 11.49 7.84 -26.20
CA ILE A 56 12.33 8.94 -25.70
C ILE A 56 12.77 9.77 -26.89
N ALA A 57 12.49 11.07 -26.84
CA ALA A 57 12.90 12.06 -27.81
C ALA A 57 14.06 12.93 -27.25
N GLU A 58 14.69 13.74 -28.07
CA GLU A 58 15.77 14.64 -27.64
C GLU A 58 15.34 15.66 -26.58
N ASP A 59 14.04 15.98 -26.50
CA ASP A 59 13.44 16.90 -25.54
C ASP A 59 12.80 16.20 -24.35
N THR A 60 12.88 14.86 -24.25
CA THR A 60 12.44 14.12 -23.06
C THR A 60 13.37 14.42 -21.89
N VAL A 61 12.80 14.91 -20.79
CA VAL A 61 13.55 15.23 -19.58
C VAL A 61 13.68 13.98 -18.72
N VAL A 62 14.88 13.70 -18.20
CA VAL A 62 15.12 12.67 -17.18
C VAL A 62 15.57 13.40 -15.91
N ASP A 63 14.84 13.22 -14.82
CA ASP A 63 15.16 13.86 -13.55
C ASP A 63 15.17 12.87 -12.37
N GLN A 64 15.80 13.28 -11.28
CA GLN A 64 15.77 12.59 -10.00
C GLN A 64 15.55 13.62 -8.88
N LEU A 65 14.80 13.23 -7.85
CA LEU A 65 14.41 14.08 -6.70
C LEU A 65 15.59 14.82 -6.02
N ASN A 66 16.83 14.33 -6.13
CA ASN A 66 18.00 14.83 -5.43
C ASN A 66 19.22 15.15 -6.32
N GLY A 67 19.04 15.33 -7.63
CA GLY A 67 20.13 15.67 -8.54
C GLY A 67 19.78 15.52 -10.00
N GLU A 68 20.59 16.12 -10.87
CA GLU A 68 20.51 15.87 -12.31
C GLU A 68 21.13 14.51 -12.59
N VAL A 69 20.34 13.58 -13.14
CA VAL A 69 20.80 12.29 -13.66
C VAL A 69 20.85 12.41 -15.18
N THR A 70 21.98 12.05 -15.75
CA THR A 70 22.08 12.00 -17.22
C THR A 70 21.42 10.73 -17.76
N VAL A 71 21.01 10.76 -19.02
CA VAL A 71 20.51 9.55 -19.72
C VAL A 71 21.56 8.45 -19.71
N GLU A 72 22.84 8.81 -19.77
CA GLU A 72 23.98 7.90 -19.69
C GLU A 72 24.05 7.20 -18.32
N ASP A 73 23.91 7.93 -17.22
CA ASP A 73 23.86 7.34 -15.87
C ASP A 73 22.69 6.36 -15.74
N PHE A 74 21.56 6.65 -16.39
CA PHE A 74 20.39 5.77 -16.42
C PHE A 74 20.65 4.48 -17.20
N LEU A 75 21.46 4.53 -18.27
CA LEU A 75 21.83 3.36 -19.08
C LEU A 75 22.88 2.47 -18.40
N GLU A 76 23.83 3.07 -17.67
CA GLU A 76 24.94 2.34 -17.06
C GLU A 76 24.54 1.53 -15.81
N ASN A 77 23.38 1.79 -15.23
CA ASN A 77 22.94 1.16 -13.99
C ASN A 77 22.11 -0.11 -14.25
N ASP A 78 22.69 -1.08 -14.95
CA ASP A 78 22.05 -2.36 -15.31
C ASP A 78 21.73 -3.27 -14.10
N ALA A 79 22.33 -3.01 -12.94
CA ALA A 79 22.19 -3.89 -11.77
C ALA A 79 20.91 -3.61 -10.95
N VAL A 80 20.23 -2.50 -11.19
CA VAL A 80 19.03 -2.10 -10.47
C VAL A 80 17.96 -1.73 -11.48
N TYR A 81 16.83 -2.42 -11.44
CA TYR A 81 15.67 -2.03 -12.25
C TYR A 81 15.03 -0.81 -11.58
N PRO A 82 15.28 0.41 -12.07
CA PRO A 82 14.75 1.59 -11.41
C PRO A 82 13.23 1.62 -11.58
N VAL A 83 12.56 2.02 -10.53
CA VAL A 83 11.16 2.42 -10.61
C VAL A 83 11.14 3.83 -11.17
N VAL A 84 10.33 4.04 -12.18
CA VAL A 84 10.17 5.35 -12.82
C VAL A 84 8.71 5.77 -12.81
N SER A 85 8.50 7.08 -12.72
CA SER A 85 7.21 7.71 -13.03
C SER A 85 7.38 8.42 -14.38
N VAL A 86 6.62 7.99 -15.38
CA VAL A 86 6.68 8.59 -16.71
C VAL A 86 5.47 9.48 -16.95
N TYR A 87 5.76 10.74 -17.25
CA TYR A 87 4.79 11.70 -17.71
C TYR A 87 4.77 11.67 -19.24
N ALA A 88 3.65 11.37 -19.85
CA ALA A 88 3.54 11.13 -21.27
C ALA A 88 2.34 11.83 -21.89
N ASP A 89 2.42 12.11 -23.19
CA ASP A 89 1.29 12.61 -23.96
C ASP A 89 0.36 11.46 -24.36
N ALA A 90 -0.82 11.41 -23.75
CA ALA A 90 -1.83 10.40 -24.01
C ALA A 90 -2.33 10.37 -25.46
N ASN A 91 -2.14 11.46 -26.24
CA ASN A 91 -2.51 11.49 -27.66
C ASN A 91 -1.52 10.76 -28.57
N THR A 92 -0.33 10.45 -28.08
CA THR A 92 0.68 9.69 -28.82
C THR A 92 0.48 8.18 -28.74
N LYS A 93 -0.63 7.74 -28.13
CA LYS A 93 -0.97 6.34 -27.96
C LYS A 93 -0.88 5.56 -29.27
N THR A 94 0.00 4.58 -29.30
CA THR A 94 0.17 3.63 -30.39
C THR A 94 0.32 2.21 -29.81
N PHE A 95 0.42 1.22 -30.72
CA PHE A 95 0.75 -0.15 -30.36
C PHE A 95 1.94 -0.58 -31.21
N ALA A 96 3.00 -1.07 -30.57
CA ALA A 96 4.21 -1.51 -31.23
C ALA A 96 4.64 -2.88 -30.69
N PRO A 97 5.33 -3.72 -31.50
CA PRO A 97 5.88 -4.98 -31.03
C PRO A 97 6.95 -4.76 -29.96
N TYR A 98 6.95 -5.60 -28.93
CA TYR A 98 8.02 -5.71 -27.95
C TYR A 98 8.16 -7.17 -27.52
N GLU A 99 9.38 -7.72 -27.61
CA GLU A 99 9.74 -9.11 -27.23
C GLU A 99 8.76 -10.21 -27.69
N GLY A 100 8.20 -10.05 -28.91
CA GLY A 100 7.29 -11.03 -29.51
C GLY A 100 5.80 -10.77 -29.23
N GLU A 101 5.46 -9.76 -28.47
CA GLU A 101 4.09 -9.27 -28.33
C GLU A 101 3.77 -8.20 -29.37
N GLU A 102 2.80 -8.48 -30.25
CA GLU A 102 2.45 -7.58 -31.37
C GLU A 102 1.65 -6.34 -30.97
N GLY A 103 1.39 -6.12 -29.69
CA GLY A 103 0.43 -5.10 -29.26
C GLY A 103 0.81 -4.32 -28.01
N THR A 104 2.11 -4.14 -27.72
CA THR A 104 2.55 -3.38 -26.55
C THR A 104 2.14 -1.91 -26.67
N LEU A 105 1.44 -1.44 -25.64
CA LEU A 105 0.97 -0.06 -25.54
C LEU A 105 2.16 0.90 -25.50
N THR A 106 2.17 1.90 -26.39
CA THR A 106 3.31 2.80 -26.57
C THR A 106 2.88 4.25 -26.53
N TYR A 107 3.64 5.10 -25.84
CA TYR A 107 3.46 6.55 -25.73
C TYR A 107 4.77 7.29 -25.96
N ALA A 108 4.71 8.60 -26.26
CA ALA A 108 5.87 9.48 -26.19
C ALA A 108 6.06 10.01 -24.77
N ALA A 109 7.24 9.81 -24.20
CA ALA A 109 7.60 10.36 -22.90
C ALA A 109 7.90 11.86 -23.01
N ILE A 110 7.40 12.64 -22.04
CA ILE A 110 7.73 14.05 -21.85
C ILE A 110 8.78 14.18 -20.74
N LEU A 111 8.53 13.50 -19.63
CA LEU A 111 9.41 13.47 -18.46
C LEU A 111 9.51 12.05 -17.92
N ILE A 112 10.71 11.62 -17.61
CA ILE A 112 10.97 10.39 -16.87
C ILE A 112 11.55 10.81 -15.53
N HIS A 113 10.78 10.60 -14.48
CA HIS A 113 11.21 10.84 -13.11
C HIS A 113 11.74 9.54 -12.54
N LEU A 114 13.03 9.51 -12.20
CA LEU A 114 13.66 8.37 -11.54
C LEU A 114 13.25 8.37 -10.08
N GLU A 115 12.36 7.46 -9.74
CA GLU A 115 12.07 7.18 -8.34
C GLU A 115 13.27 6.46 -7.72
N SER A 116 13.39 6.51 -6.39
CA SER A 116 14.48 5.82 -5.71
C SER A 116 14.52 4.36 -6.14
N SER A 117 15.67 3.90 -6.59
CA SER A 117 15.86 2.52 -7.03
C SER A 117 15.72 1.56 -5.84
N TYR A 118 15.20 0.35 -6.11
CA TYR A 118 15.32 -0.72 -5.13
C TYR A 118 16.79 -1.10 -4.98
N GLU A 119 17.33 -0.97 -3.78
CA GLU A 119 18.67 -1.43 -3.48
C GLU A 119 18.64 -2.90 -3.02
N THR A 120 19.57 -3.70 -3.52
CA THR A 120 19.75 -5.05 -2.99
C THR A 120 20.39 -4.94 -1.60
N SER A 121 19.59 -5.20 -0.56
CA SER A 121 20.02 -5.02 0.81
C SER A 121 20.66 -6.27 1.41
N THR A 122 20.14 -7.45 1.06
CA THR A 122 20.57 -8.72 1.65
C THR A 122 20.09 -9.93 0.84
N THR A 123 20.56 -11.10 1.29
CA THR A 123 20.04 -12.38 0.84
C THR A 123 19.57 -13.20 2.03
N ILE A 124 18.46 -13.91 1.88
CA ILE A 124 17.91 -14.78 2.92
C ILE A 124 17.74 -16.22 2.41
N PRO A 125 18.13 -17.23 3.18
CA PRO A 125 17.89 -18.62 2.80
C PRO A 125 16.42 -19.01 3.05
N ILE A 126 15.86 -19.80 2.15
CA ILE A 126 14.54 -20.40 2.30
C ILE A 126 14.53 -21.78 1.66
N ASP A 127 14.15 -22.81 2.40
CA ASP A 127 13.93 -24.19 1.95
C ASP A 127 14.96 -24.68 0.88
N GLY A 128 16.25 -24.46 1.15
CA GLY A 128 17.36 -24.92 0.30
C GLY A 128 17.69 -24.01 -0.90
N THR A 129 17.04 -22.89 -1.05
CA THR A 129 17.39 -21.82 -2.00
C THR A 129 17.69 -20.50 -1.30
N THR A 130 18.08 -19.49 -2.05
CA THR A 130 18.38 -18.15 -1.53
C THR A 130 17.51 -17.12 -2.24
N LEU A 131 16.92 -16.23 -1.47
CA LEU A 131 16.19 -15.09 -1.99
C LEU A 131 17.05 -13.84 -1.96
N THR A 132 16.93 -13.02 -2.99
CA THR A 132 17.44 -11.65 -3.00
C THR A 132 16.33 -10.73 -2.47
N VAL A 133 16.67 -9.89 -1.49
CA VAL A 133 15.79 -8.86 -0.96
C VAL A 133 16.17 -7.54 -1.58
N GLN A 134 15.22 -6.89 -2.23
CA GLN A 134 15.36 -5.55 -2.79
C GLN A 134 14.50 -4.60 -1.97
N GLU A 135 15.05 -3.48 -1.54
CA GLU A 135 14.37 -2.50 -0.68
C GLU A 135 14.32 -1.12 -1.33
N ASN A 136 13.18 -0.45 -1.18
CA ASN A 136 12.99 0.94 -1.53
C ASN A 136 12.18 1.61 -0.42
N GLY A 137 12.85 2.29 0.48
CA GLY A 137 12.21 2.81 1.69
C GLY A 137 11.57 1.68 2.50
N ASN A 138 10.25 1.69 2.61
CA ASN A 138 9.48 0.68 3.35
C ASN A 138 8.94 -0.45 2.46
N ASP A 139 9.20 -0.38 1.16
CA ASP A 139 8.78 -1.40 0.20
C ASP A 139 9.91 -2.42 0.01
N LYS A 140 9.55 -3.70 0.02
CA LYS A 140 10.49 -4.80 -0.20
C LYS A 140 9.98 -5.76 -1.26
N ARG A 141 10.93 -6.31 -2.01
CA ARG A 141 10.69 -7.36 -3.00
C ARG A 141 11.60 -8.55 -2.72
N TYR A 142 11.01 -9.73 -2.71
CA TYR A 142 11.71 -10.98 -2.43
C TYR A 142 11.72 -11.82 -3.69
N LYS A 143 12.90 -11.97 -4.30
CA LYS A 143 13.08 -12.64 -5.59
C LYS A 143 13.97 -13.87 -5.46
N LEU A 144 13.66 -14.91 -6.23
CA LEU A 144 14.55 -16.05 -6.45
C LEU A 144 15.76 -15.64 -7.30
N GLU A 145 16.78 -16.50 -7.37
CA GLU A 145 17.99 -16.27 -8.18
C GLU A 145 17.70 -16.10 -9.69
N ASP A 146 16.63 -16.70 -10.19
CA ASP A 146 16.18 -16.57 -11.58
C ASP A 146 15.38 -15.29 -11.86
N GLY A 147 15.22 -14.43 -10.83
CA GLY A 147 14.46 -13.20 -10.92
C GLY A 147 12.98 -13.32 -10.59
N THR A 148 12.46 -14.54 -10.38
CA THR A 148 11.04 -14.74 -10.04
C THR A 148 10.69 -14.03 -8.74
N LEU A 149 9.72 -13.13 -8.79
CA LEU A 149 9.19 -12.43 -7.62
C LEU A 149 8.28 -13.38 -6.83
N LEU A 150 8.55 -13.55 -5.53
CA LEU A 150 7.72 -14.38 -4.64
C LEU A 150 6.76 -13.55 -3.79
N LEU A 151 7.26 -12.45 -3.23
CA LEU A 151 6.50 -11.63 -2.29
C LEU A 151 6.88 -10.15 -2.47
N THR A 152 5.87 -9.29 -2.42
CA THR A 152 6.05 -7.85 -2.20
C THR A 152 5.55 -7.49 -0.81
N GLU A 153 6.28 -6.65 -0.11
CA GLU A 153 5.95 -6.12 1.21
C GLU A 153 5.95 -4.60 1.14
N SER A 154 4.90 -3.96 1.64
CA SER A 154 4.77 -2.51 1.68
C SER A 154 4.31 -2.08 3.07
N ALA A 155 4.96 -1.07 3.65
CA ALA A 155 4.57 -0.50 4.92
C ALA A 155 4.46 1.02 4.82
N SER A 156 3.36 1.57 5.30
CA SER A 156 3.15 3.02 5.41
C SER A 156 2.72 3.37 6.82
N THR A 157 3.38 4.34 7.41
CA THR A 157 3.11 4.74 8.80
C THR A 157 2.98 6.25 8.88
N ASP A 158 1.95 6.72 9.58
CA ASP A 158 1.75 8.14 9.85
C ASP A 158 3.00 8.77 10.49
N SER A 159 3.33 9.97 10.06
CA SER A 159 4.51 10.71 10.53
C SER A 159 4.51 10.94 12.05
N ALA A 160 3.34 10.97 12.69
CA ALA A 160 3.21 11.10 14.14
C ALA A 160 3.78 9.88 14.91
N LEU A 161 3.98 8.75 14.21
CA LEU A 161 4.50 7.49 14.76
C LEU A 161 5.99 7.24 14.45
N GLN A 162 6.72 8.20 13.92
CA GLN A 162 8.12 8.01 13.48
C GLN A 162 9.06 7.42 14.53
N ASN A 163 8.72 7.56 15.83
CA ASN A 163 9.54 7.02 16.93
C ASN A 163 8.78 5.98 17.76
N VAL A 164 7.69 5.43 17.23
CA VAL A 164 6.91 4.38 17.88
C VAL A 164 7.25 3.05 17.20
N GLU A 165 7.70 2.08 17.97
CA GLU A 165 7.98 0.74 17.47
C GLU A 165 6.65 -0.02 17.31
N LEU A 166 6.20 -0.15 16.08
CA LEU A 166 5.02 -0.93 15.74
C LEU A 166 5.43 -2.35 15.34
N GLN A 167 4.72 -3.34 15.85
CA GLN A 167 4.93 -4.72 15.43
C GLN A 167 4.14 -4.98 14.14
N PRO A 168 4.74 -5.68 13.15
CA PRO A 168 4.01 -6.13 11.97
C PRO A 168 2.86 -7.07 12.38
N LEU A 169 1.71 -6.94 11.71
CA LEU A 169 0.56 -7.84 11.89
C LEU A 169 0.73 -9.19 11.16
N TYR A 170 1.88 -9.42 10.55
CA TYR A 170 2.21 -10.62 9.77
C TYR A 170 3.65 -11.05 10.03
N ASN A 171 3.93 -12.30 9.69
CA ASN A 171 5.28 -12.85 9.73
C ASN A 171 5.80 -13.01 8.29
N THR A 172 6.72 -12.13 7.88
CA THR A 172 7.31 -12.13 6.54
C THR A 172 7.92 -13.49 6.18
N PHE A 173 8.59 -14.16 7.13
CA PHE A 173 9.24 -15.45 6.85
C PHE A 173 8.22 -16.55 6.57
N GLU A 174 7.13 -16.61 7.33
CA GLU A 174 6.03 -17.56 7.07
C GLU A 174 5.35 -17.31 5.72
N LEU A 175 5.16 -16.03 5.35
CA LEU A 175 4.61 -15.69 4.03
C LEU A 175 5.54 -16.10 2.90
N LEU A 176 6.85 -15.94 3.06
CA LEU A 176 7.84 -16.37 2.08
C LEU A 176 7.85 -17.90 1.92
N GLU A 177 7.76 -18.66 3.01
CA GLU A 177 7.66 -20.12 2.95
C GLU A 177 6.40 -20.56 2.20
N GLN A 178 5.26 -19.92 2.48
CA GLN A 178 4.00 -20.19 1.79
C GLN A 178 4.06 -19.81 0.30
N ALA A 179 4.60 -18.63 -0.03
CA ALA A 179 4.75 -18.19 -1.41
C ALA A 179 5.68 -19.12 -2.21
N TYR A 180 6.80 -19.54 -1.62
CA TYR A 180 7.72 -20.47 -2.26
C TYR A 180 7.12 -21.87 -2.43
N ALA A 181 6.35 -22.34 -1.46
CA ALA A 181 5.60 -23.60 -1.60
C ALA A 181 4.58 -23.52 -2.75
N ALA A 182 3.81 -22.44 -2.83
CA ALA A 182 2.85 -22.19 -3.91
C ALA A 182 3.54 -22.11 -5.28
N TYR A 183 4.70 -21.45 -5.35
CA TYR A 183 5.52 -21.39 -6.57
C TYR A 183 5.95 -22.79 -7.02
N LYS A 184 6.46 -23.63 -6.11
CA LYS A 184 6.87 -25.02 -6.44
C LYS A 184 5.72 -25.92 -6.90
N GLU A 185 4.50 -25.67 -6.43
CA GLU A 185 3.28 -26.40 -6.84
C GLU A 185 2.71 -25.90 -8.17
N THR A 186 3.18 -24.75 -8.68
CA THR A 186 2.71 -24.19 -9.95
C THR A 186 3.33 -24.94 -11.12
N GLU A 187 2.51 -25.63 -11.94
CA GLU A 187 2.99 -26.45 -13.07
C GLU A 187 3.82 -25.63 -14.09
N ASN A 188 3.42 -24.39 -14.35
CA ASN A 188 4.17 -23.47 -15.21
C ASN A 188 4.55 -22.23 -14.38
N PRO A 189 5.84 -22.01 -14.11
CA PRO A 189 6.33 -20.86 -13.34
C PRO A 189 5.82 -19.49 -13.82
N ALA A 190 5.58 -19.34 -15.12
CA ALA A 190 5.03 -18.11 -15.69
C ALA A 190 3.58 -17.80 -15.24
N ASN A 191 2.87 -18.78 -14.67
CA ASN A 191 1.52 -18.61 -14.14
C ASN A 191 1.50 -18.40 -12.62
N PHE A 192 2.67 -18.31 -12.00
CA PHE A 192 2.76 -18.00 -10.58
C PHE A 192 2.37 -16.55 -10.34
N GLU A 193 1.45 -16.33 -9.43
CA GLU A 193 1.06 -14.99 -8.99
C GLU A 193 1.79 -14.69 -7.67
N PRO A 194 2.67 -13.66 -7.65
CA PRO A 194 3.38 -13.30 -6.43
C PRO A 194 2.42 -12.95 -5.30
N PHE A 195 2.80 -13.29 -4.08
CA PHE A 195 2.10 -12.83 -2.90
C PHE A 195 2.37 -11.33 -2.70
N SER A 196 1.43 -10.63 -2.11
CA SER A 196 1.66 -9.25 -1.66
C SER A 196 1.08 -9.02 -0.29
N VAL A 197 1.81 -8.28 0.53
CA VAL A 197 1.35 -7.85 1.85
C VAL A 197 1.55 -6.35 1.98
N SER A 198 0.53 -5.67 2.49
CA SER A 198 0.62 -4.25 2.82
C SER A 198 0.10 -3.98 4.22
N GLN A 199 0.78 -3.10 4.94
CA GLN A 199 0.36 -2.59 6.23
C GLN A 199 0.38 -1.07 6.20
N THR A 200 -0.75 -0.44 6.51
CA THR A 200 -0.85 1.01 6.57
C THR A 200 -1.39 1.44 7.93
N THR A 201 -0.67 2.33 8.60
CA THR A 201 -1.09 2.88 9.89
C THR A 201 -1.34 4.38 9.74
N TYR A 202 -2.55 4.83 10.08
CA TYR A 202 -2.97 6.21 9.94
C TYR A 202 -3.75 6.70 11.16
N LEU A 203 -3.70 8.01 11.39
CA LEU A 203 -4.39 8.69 12.49
C LEU A 203 -5.90 8.65 12.24
N THR A 204 -6.67 8.22 13.24
CA THR A 204 -8.14 8.16 13.18
C THR A 204 -8.81 9.15 14.13
N ALA A 205 -8.18 9.44 15.26
CA ALA A 205 -8.66 10.38 16.25
C ALA A 205 -7.52 10.92 17.12
N ALA A 206 -7.73 12.01 17.82
CA ALA A 206 -6.77 12.52 18.79
C ALA A 206 -7.46 13.36 19.86
N ASN A 207 -6.79 13.53 20.98
CA ASN A 207 -7.07 14.57 21.97
C ASN A 207 -5.76 15.21 22.46
N GLU A 208 -5.77 15.92 23.56
CA GLU A 208 -4.57 16.58 24.10
C GLU A 208 -3.50 15.60 24.55
N LYS A 209 -3.87 14.38 24.99
CA LYS A 209 -2.99 13.38 25.57
C LYS A 209 -2.76 12.19 24.66
N VAL A 210 -3.77 11.74 23.89
CA VAL A 210 -3.75 10.49 23.13
C VAL A 210 -3.94 10.74 21.66
N GLN A 211 -3.19 10.00 20.84
CA GLN A 211 -3.41 9.84 19.40
C GLN A 211 -3.87 8.41 19.14
N TYR A 212 -4.94 8.26 18.38
CA TYR A 212 -5.52 6.98 18.01
C TYR A 212 -5.23 6.69 16.54
N PHE A 213 -4.81 5.49 16.27
CA PHE A 213 -4.46 5.05 14.92
C PHE A 213 -5.18 3.75 14.59
N GLU A 214 -5.42 3.55 13.33
CA GLU A 214 -5.79 2.27 12.77
C GLU A 214 -4.63 1.74 11.94
N THR A 215 -4.29 0.48 12.14
CA THR A 215 -3.39 -0.26 11.27
C THR A 215 -4.22 -1.19 10.41
N GLU A 216 -4.28 -0.94 9.13
CA GLU A 216 -4.87 -1.83 8.13
C GLU A 216 -3.82 -2.79 7.59
N PHE A 217 -4.20 -4.03 7.44
CA PHE A 217 -3.41 -5.09 6.87
C PHE A 217 -4.16 -5.69 5.68
N ARG A 218 -3.43 -5.93 4.58
CA ARG A 218 -3.95 -6.64 3.39
C ARG A 218 -2.93 -7.65 2.93
N LEU A 219 -3.39 -8.88 2.73
CA LEU A 219 -2.59 -9.99 2.22
C LEU A 219 -3.26 -10.59 0.99
N TYR A 220 -2.51 -10.65 -0.11
CA TYR A 220 -2.87 -11.39 -1.31
C TYR A 220 -1.99 -12.63 -1.43
N THR A 221 -2.59 -13.80 -1.62
CA THR A 221 -1.87 -15.09 -1.71
C THR A 221 -2.05 -15.78 -3.06
N GLY A 222 -2.30 -15.01 -4.11
CA GLY A 222 -2.54 -15.53 -5.45
C GLY A 222 -3.97 -16.03 -5.67
N LYS A 223 -4.33 -16.24 -6.94
CA LYS A 223 -5.64 -16.80 -7.38
C LYS A 223 -6.86 -16.04 -6.85
N GLY A 224 -6.71 -14.72 -6.64
CA GLY A 224 -7.78 -13.87 -6.15
C GLY A 224 -8.04 -13.96 -4.64
N ASN A 225 -7.24 -14.70 -3.88
CA ASN A 225 -7.38 -14.80 -2.43
C ASN A 225 -6.80 -13.55 -1.75
N THR A 226 -7.66 -12.71 -1.23
CA THR A 226 -7.27 -11.51 -0.47
C THR A 226 -7.88 -11.58 0.92
N THR A 227 -7.04 -11.41 1.95
CA THR A 227 -7.47 -11.24 3.34
C THR A 227 -7.17 -9.81 3.76
N SER A 228 -8.07 -9.18 4.49
CA SER A 228 -7.86 -7.86 5.08
C SER A 228 -8.31 -7.82 6.51
N ASP A 229 -7.52 -7.16 7.34
CA ASP A 229 -7.83 -6.95 8.75
C ASP A 229 -7.38 -5.57 9.20
N SER A 230 -7.80 -5.14 10.40
CA SER A 230 -7.28 -3.92 11.01
C SER A 230 -7.37 -3.97 12.53
N THR A 231 -6.43 -3.27 13.15
CA THR A 231 -6.33 -3.16 14.61
C THR A 231 -6.24 -1.70 15.03
N GLY A 232 -6.74 -1.40 16.23
CA GLY A 232 -6.64 -0.08 16.84
C GLY A 232 -5.38 0.04 17.70
N ILE A 233 -4.75 1.21 17.67
CA ILE A 233 -3.58 1.55 18.49
C ILE A 233 -3.83 2.91 19.14
N ALA A 234 -3.52 3.04 20.42
CA ALA A 234 -3.49 4.31 21.15
C ALA A 234 -2.05 4.64 21.54
N VAL A 235 -1.64 5.89 21.36
CA VAL A 235 -0.29 6.36 21.64
C VAL A 235 -0.34 7.63 22.49
N ASP A 236 0.42 7.66 23.57
CA ASP A 236 0.61 8.88 24.36
C ASP A 236 1.40 9.91 23.55
N ARG A 237 0.84 11.12 23.44
CA ARG A 237 1.42 12.19 22.60
C ARG A 237 2.76 12.68 23.07
N ASP A 238 2.98 12.70 24.38
CA ASP A 238 4.17 13.26 24.98
C ASP A 238 5.31 12.25 25.03
N THR A 239 5.01 11.04 25.49
CA THR A 239 6.02 9.98 25.66
C THR A 239 6.27 9.14 24.42
N LYS A 240 5.37 9.20 23.42
CA LYS A 240 5.40 8.37 22.20
C LYS A 240 5.40 6.87 22.50
N THR A 241 4.73 6.47 23.58
CA THR A 241 4.57 5.07 23.97
C THR A 241 3.16 4.58 23.67
N ILE A 242 3.04 3.30 23.31
CA ILE A 242 1.74 2.66 23.12
C ILE A 242 1.04 2.55 24.48
N ILE A 243 -0.21 2.97 24.52
CA ILE A 243 -1.10 2.82 25.67
C ILE A 243 -1.89 1.52 25.44
N PRO A 244 -1.82 0.55 26.35
CA PRO A 244 -2.69 -0.62 26.28
C PRO A 244 -4.16 -0.23 26.21
N THR A 245 -4.89 -0.80 25.25
CA THR A 245 -6.31 -0.43 25.03
C THR A 245 -7.17 -0.55 26.30
N ALA A 246 -6.88 -1.53 27.16
CA ALA A 246 -7.58 -1.69 28.44
C ALA A 246 -7.45 -0.46 29.37
N GLU A 247 -6.32 0.23 29.34
CA GLU A 247 -6.07 1.41 30.19
C GLU A 247 -6.89 2.64 29.80
N LEU A 248 -7.51 2.62 28.63
CA LEU A 248 -8.39 3.70 28.17
C LEU A 248 -9.78 3.65 28.88
N PHE A 249 -10.15 2.49 29.39
CA PHE A 249 -11.47 2.21 29.94
C PHE A 249 -11.51 2.32 31.47
N THR A 250 -12.67 2.69 31.98
CA THR A 250 -12.94 2.83 33.43
C THR A 250 -13.37 1.52 34.08
N CYS A 251 -13.63 0.48 33.29
CA CYS A 251 -14.07 -0.84 33.76
C CYS A 251 -12.95 -1.89 33.66
N PRO A 252 -13.05 -3.02 34.34
CA PRO A 252 -12.11 -4.15 34.20
C PRO A 252 -12.02 -4.64 32.77
N GLU A 253 -10.82 -5.12 32.37
CA GLU A 253 -10.51 -5.56 31.02
C GLU A 253 -11.48 -6.63 30.50
N ASP A 254 -11.81 -7.61 31.33
CA ASP A 254 -12.74 -8.70 31.00
C ASP A 254 -14.21 -8.26 30.83
N GLU A 255 -14.56 -7.05 31.24
CA GLU A 255 -15.90 -6.48 31.08
C GLU A 255 -16.01 -5.56 29.84
N ILE A 256 -14.88 -5.10 29.25
CA ILE A 256 -14.88 -4.08 28.17
C ILE A 256 -15.72 -4.54 26.98
N GLY A 257 -15.47 -5.74 26.47
CA GLY A 257 -16.21 -6.30 25.34
C GLY A 257 -17.70 -6.37 25.55
N THR A 258 -18.12 -6.93 26.69
CA THR A 258 -19.54 -7.03 27.06
C THR A 258 -20.18 -5.65 27.17
N ARG A 259 -19.51 -4.67 27.78
CA ARG A 259 -20.05 -3.31 27.94
C ARG A 259 -20.16 -2.56 26.64
N LEU A 260 -19.14 -2.65 25.76
CA LEU A 260 -19.19 -2.04 24.42
C LEU A 260 -20.28 -2.67 23.56
N LEU A 261 -20.33 -4.01 23.49
CA LEU A 261 -21.32 -4.72 22.68
C LEU A 261 -22.75 -4.56 23.21
N ALA A 262 -22.92 -4.23 24.51
CA ALA A 262 -24.23 -3.87 25.05
C ALA A 262 -24.80 -2.56 24.48
N LEU A 263 -23.95 -1.66 23.99
CA LEU A 263 -24.37 -0.39 23.37
C LEU A 263 -24.82 -0.58 21.90
N ALA A 264 -24.51 -1.73 21.30
CA ALA A 264 -24.86 -2.01 19.91
C ALA A 264 -26.25 -2.66 19.78
N ASP A 265 -26.95 -2.36 18.70
CA ASP A 265 -28.21 -3.02 18.34
C ASP A 265 -27.92 -4.38 17.69
N LEU A 266 -27.74 -5.40 18.50
CA LEU A 266 -27.37 -6.76 18.13
C LEU A 266 -28.42 -7.76 18.60
N SER A 267 -28.69 -8.80 17.79
CA SER A 267 -29.43 -9.97 18.27
C SER A 267 -28.66 -10.69 19.37
N ASP A 268 -29.35 -11.38 20.28
CA ASP A 268 -28.71 -12.12 21.39
C ASP A 268 -27.68 -13.15 20.90
N ALA A 269 -27.95 -13.82 19.77
CA ALA A 269 -27.04 -14.82 19.20
C ALA A 269 -25.74 -14.17 18.68
N ASN A 270 -25.86 -13.03 17.98
CA ASN A 270 -24.70 -12.31 17.46
C ASN A 270 -23.90 -11.70 18.62
N ARG A 271 -24.57 -11.12 19.59
CA ARG A 271 -23.94 -10.57 20.80
C ARG A 271 -23.08 -11.63 21.50
N ALA A 272 -23.66 -12.81 21.79
CA ALA A 272 -22.93 -13.89 22.46
C ALA A 272 -21.71 -14.38 21.63
N ALA A 273 -21.84 -14.49 20.30
CA ALA A 273 -20.74 -14.86 19.44
C ALA A 273 -19.63 -13.81 19.44
N MET A 274 -19.99 -12.52 19.40
CA MET A 274 -19.04 -11.41 19.43
C MET A 274 -18.35 -11.25 20.78
N GLU A 275 -19.07 -11.39 21.90
CA GLU A 275 -18.48 -11.40 23.24
C GLU A 275 -17.44 -12.52 23.40
N SER A 276 -17.72 -13.69 22.84
CA SER A 276 -16.79 -14.84 22.89
C SER A 276 -15.54 -14.64 22.02
N ALA A 277 -15.65 -13.88 20.93
CA ALA A 277 -14.56 -13.63 19.98
C ALA A 277 -13.85 -12.29 20.22
N PHE A 278 -14.34 -11.47 21.14
CA PHE A 278 -13.85 -10.11 21.33
C PHE A 278 -12.38 -10.08 21.75
N GLN A 279 -11.62 -9.20 21.13
CA GLN A 279 -10.26 -8.84 21.49
C GLN A 279 -10.12 -7.32 21.51
N LEU A 280 -9.32 -6.79 22.43
CA LEU A 280 -9.15 -5.35 22.61
C LEU A 280 -8.56 -4.65 21.36
N GLU A 281 -7.75 -5.34 20.62
CA GLU A 281 -7.14 -4.86 19.36
C GLU A 281 -8.15 -4.62 18.24
N TYR A 282 -9.36 -5.22 18.33
CA TYR A 282 -10.45 -4.98 17.39
C TYR A 282 -11.12 -3.61 17.59
N VAL A 283 -10.83 -2.94 18.70
CA VAL A 283 -11.43 -1.64 19.05
C VAL A 283 -10.65 -0.52 18.37
N ILE A 284 -11.30 0.21 17.48
CA ILE A 284 -10.74 1.32 16.72
C ILE A 284 -11.48 2.60 17.10
N PHE A 285 -10.77 3.57 17.65
CA PHE A 285 -11.31 4.86 18.02
C PHE A 285 -11.36 5.78 16.80
N LEU A 286 -12.53 6.32 16.53
CA LEU A 286 -12.77 7.36 15.53
C LEU A 286 -13.07 8.68 16.26
N GLY A 287 -13.10 9.80 15.54
CA GLY A 287 -13.30 11.10 16.20
C GLY A 287 -14.61 11.21 16.99
N ASP A 288 -15.67 10.58 16.51
CA ASP A 288 -17.04 10.65 17.05
C ASP A 288 -17.67 9.30 17.39
N SER A 289 -16.94 8.20 17.21
CA SER A 289 -17.47 6.84 17.37
C SER A 289 -16.38 5.84 17.72
N ILE A 290 -16.78 4.64 18.12
CA ILE A 290 -15.91 3.47 18.20
C ILE A 290 -16.37 2.46 17.13
N ARG A 291 -15.41 1.89 16.44
CA ARG A 291 -15.61 0.76 15.55
C ARG A 291 -14.97 -0.48 16.16
N ILE A 292 -15.71 -1.60 16.19
CA ILE A 292 -15.17 -2.90 16.56
C ILE A 292 -15.16 -3.77 15.31
N LYS A 293 -13.98 -4.16 14.83
CA LYS A 293 -13.84 -4.94 13.61
C LYS A 293 -13.43 -6.37 13.94
N PHE A 294 -14.35 -7.29 13.71
CA PHE A 294 -14.13 -8.73 13.84
C PHE A 294 -13.55 -9.26 12.52
N PRO A 295 -12.37 -9.88 12.52
CA PRO A 295 -11.76 -10.45 11.33
C PRO A 295 -12.60 -11.56 10.70
N GLU A 296 -12.29 -11.90 9.45
CA GLU A 296 -12.84 -13.09 8.81
C GLU A 296 -12.60 -14.35 9.65
N ASN A 297 -13.59 -15.23 9.70
CA ASN A 297 -13.58 -16.48 10.45
C ASN A 297 -13.40 -16.33 11.98
N SER A 298 -13.48 -15.14 12.53
CA SER A 298 -13.44 -14.93 14.00
C SER A 298 -14.76 -15.22 14.67
N LEU A 299 -15.89 -15.06 13.97
CA LEU A 299 -17.22 -15.28 14.51
C LEU A 299 -17.77 -16.65 14.17
N SER A 300 -18.32 -17.35 15.16
CA SER A 300 -18.96 -18.66 14.96
C SER A 300 -20.28 -18.58 14.17
N THR A 301 -20.86 -17.39 14.04
CA THR A 301 -22.14 -17.16 13.36
C THR A 301 -22.00 -16.86 11.87
N GLN A 302 -20.81 -16.43 11.42
CA GLN A 302 -20.54 -16.08 10.03
C GLN A 302 -19.05 -16.09 9.73
N PRO A 303 -18.63 -16.50 8.50
CA PRO A 303 -17.23 -16.51 8.10
C PRO A 303 -16.70 -15.13 7.69
N GLU A 304 -17.56 -14.22 7.20
CA GLU A 304 -17.15 -12.90 6.74
C GLU A 304 -16.77 -11.99 7.92
N ALA A 305 -15.86 -11.05 7.65
CA ALA A 305 -15.55 -9.99 8.61
C ALA A 305 -16.81 -9.19 8.98
N TYR A 306 -16.91 -8.78 10.23
CA TYR A 306 -18.06 -8.03 10.70
C TYR A 306 -17.63 -6.78 11.45
N VAL A 307 -18.36 -5.69 11.21
CA VAL A 307 -18.06 -4.38 11.83
C VAL A 307 -19.25 -3.91 12.64
N VAL A 308 -18.99 -3.57 13.90
CA VAL A 308 -19.94 -2.92 14.80
C VAL A 308 -19.54 -1.47 14.95
N TYR A 309 -20.45 -0.55 14.69
CA TYR A 309 -20.28 0.88 14.94
C TYR A 309 -21.06 1.28 16.20
N LEU A 310 -20.39 1.98 17.10
CA LEU A 310 -20.97 2.55 18.31
C LEU A 310 -21.01 4.06 18.17
N GLU A 311 -22.16 4.58 17.75
CA GLU A 311 -22.38 6.00 17.46
C GLU A 311 -22.93 6.78 18.66
N ASP A 312 -23.37 6.10 19.72
CA ASP A 312 -23.79 6.76 20.96
C ASP A 312 -22.57 7.23 21.76
N THR A 313 -22.06 8.38 21.37
CA THR A 313 -20.85 8.98 21.94
C THR A 313 -20.95 9.21 23.44
N GLU A 314 -22.12 9.57 23.98
CA GLU A 314 -22.29 9.84 25.41
C GLU A 314 -22.14 8.54 26.23
N SER A 315 -22.79 7.45 25.81
CA SER A 315 -22.68 6.15 26.48
C SER A 315 -21.29 5.53 26.30
N VAL A 316 -20.67 5.71 25.12
CA VAL A 316 -19.29 5.27 24.86
C VAL A 316 -18.30 6.04 25.75
N HIS A 317 -18.41 7.36 25.80
CA HIS A 317 -17.55 8.21 26.63
C HIS A 317 -17.65 7.89 28.11
N ALA A 318 -18.84 7.47 28.59
CA ALA A 318 -19.02 7.02 29.98
C ALA A 318 -18.21 5.78 30.36
N LEU A 319 -17.75 4.99 29.37
CA LEU A 319 -16.87 3.84 29.58
C LEU A 319 -15.40 4.20 29.60
N LEU A 320 -15.01 5.40 29.13
CA LEU A 320 -13.63 5.84 29.00
C LEU A 320 -13.22 6.72 30.19
N HIS A 321 -11.93 6.76 30.46
CA HIS A 321 -11.36 7.80 31.29
C HIS A 321 -11.45 9.16 30.58
N ASP A 322 -11.70 10.24 31.30
CA ASP A 322 -11.84 11.60 30.73
C ASP A 322 -10.67 11.99 29.80
N TRP A 323 -9.46 11.58 30.17
CA TRP A 323 -8.24 11.85 29.39
C TRP A 323 -8.13 10.98 28.12
N ALA A 324 -8.92 9.94 28.00
CA ALA A 324 -8.91 9.02 26.85
C ALA A 324 -10.02 9.30 25.83
N ILE A 325 -10.91 10.28 26.10
CA ILE A 325 -12.02 10.60 25.19
C ILE A 325 -11.46 11.26 23.91
N PRO A 326 -11.69 10.68 22.70
CA PRO A 326 -11.33 11.32 21.44
C PRO A 326 -12.06 12.66 21.25
N LYS A 327 -11.49 13.55 20.45
CA LYS A 327 -12.09 14.84 20.10
C LYS A 327 -12.06 15.06 18.59
#